data_afba337a76093271568cd8b1bc65dab1
#
_entry.id   afba337a76093271568cd8b1bc65dab1
#
_cell.length_a   1.000
_cell.length_b   1.000
_cell.length_c   1.000
_cell.angle_alpha   90.00
_cell.angle_beta   90.00
_cell.angle_gamma   90.00
#
_symmetry.space_group_name_H-M   'P 1'
#
loop_
_entity.id
_entity.type
_entity.pdbx_description
1 polymer ?
#
loop_
_entity_poly.entity_id
_entity_poly.type
_entity_poly.pdbx_seq_one_letter_code
_entity_poly.pdbx_strand_id
1 'polypeptide(L)'
;NKKAEVEMCKPGLETFFTPVYECTKIRKDVYEERRLIGRNIRGLHAEQYQGDLKDVRILDHGPVFTKVELVFDLEGTYYSSVIIKMYNKLPKIEFSYHIAKTLSEDIESVFMPLALNLPDAEVSIQNGGVAMRPGIDQLPGTNMEYYLADEGLIYRTKDQTILVNTFDTPLLYMGAMESHPILLCDNREENNKRPVYSWIMNNTWETNFKMDLSGFSEFRYGVEIVDNGSVKEGMERLSDNDKGVVTFICG
;
A
#
# COMPACT_ATOMS: atom_id res chain seq x y z
N ASN A 1 15.82 10.55 11.26
CA ASN A 1 17.27 10.31 11.11
C ASN A 1 17.85 11.48 10.32
N LYS A 2 18.75 12.27 10.92
CA LYS A 2 19.38 13.46 10.29
C LYS A 2 20.27 13.14 9.07
N LYS A 3 20.40 11.87 8.68
CA LYS A 3 21.23 11.43 7.55
C LYS A 3 20.45 11.04 6.30
N ALA A 4 19.14 10.89 6.37
CA ALA A 4 18.31 10.54 5.23
C ALA A 4 17.15 11.54 5.14
N GLU A 5 17.38 12.67 4.52
CA GLU A 5 16.30 13.59 4.12
C GLU A 5 15.61 12.98 2.89
N VAL A 6 14.68 12.06 3.15
CA VAL A 6 13.79 11.53 2.12
C VAL A 6 12.44 12.21 2.30
N GLU A 7 12.05 13.00 1.33
CA GLU A 7 10.69 13.50 1.27
C GLU A 7 9.78 12.37 0.79
N MET A 8 9.01 11.81 1.74
CA MET A 8 8.19 10.63 1.47
C MET A 8 6.80 10.97 0.91
N CYS A 9 6.43 12.25 0.90
CA CYS A 9 5.06 12.65 0.57
C CYS A 9 4.95 13.37 -0.76
N LYS A 10 4.08 12.89 -1.64
CA LYS A 10 3.47 13.65 -2.71
C LYS A 10 2.08 14.11 -2.29
N PRO A 11 1.63 15.34 -2.62
CA PRO A 11 0.26 15.75 -2.35
C PRO A 11 -0.75 15.00 -3.23
N GLY A 12 -2.00 14.89 -2.77
CA GLY A 12 -3.09 14.23 -3.49
C GLY A 12 -3.26 12.76 -3.10
N LEU A 13 -3.93 11.98 -3.94
CA LEU A 13 -4.25 10.56 -3.68
C LEU A 13 -3.01 9.67 -3.48
N GLU A 14 -1.83 10.15 -3.86
CA GLU A 14 -0.55 9.46 -3.67
C GLU A 14 0.13 9.78 -2.33
N THR A 15 -0.49 10.58 -1.45
CA THR A 15 0.15 10.97 -0.19
C THR A 15 0.42 9.75 0.69
N PHE A 16 1.69 9.49 0.92
CA PHE A 16 2.19 8.30 1.65
C PHE A 16 1.49 8.12 3.00
N PHE A 17 0.93 6.93 3.23
CA PHE A 17 0.15 6.57 4.41
C PHE A 17 -1.03 7.49 4.75
N THR A 18 -1.64 8.11 3.75
CA THR A 18 -2.94 8.78 3.89
C THR A 18 -4.01 7.91 3.24
N PRO A 19 -4.94 7.33 4.01
CA PRO A 19 -5.88 6.35 3.48
C PRO A 19 -6.79 6.95 2.42
N VAL A 20 -7.13 6.15 1.41
CA VAL A 20 -8.07 6.51 0.34
C VAL A 20 -9.21 5.50 0.32
N TYR A 21 -10.43 6.00 0.37
CA TYR A 21 -11.65 5.23 0.15
C TYR A 21 -12.18 5.49 -1.26
N GLU A 22 -12.54 4.44 -1.96
CA GLU A 22 -13.16 4.49 -3.28
C GLU A 22 -14.51 3.78 -3.23
N CYS A 23 -15.53 4.41 -3.79
CA CYS A 23 -16.88 3.87 -3.85
C CYS A 23 -17.46 4.02 -5.25
N THR A 24 -18.00 2.93 -5.78
CA THR A 24 -18.80 2.94 -7.02
C THR A 24 -20.22 2.57 -6.65
N LYS A 25 -21.15 3.54 -6.76
CA LYS A 25 -22.55 3.32 -6.46
C LYS A 25 -23.15 2.26 -7.39
N ILE A 26 -23.88 1.31 -6.81
CA ILE A 26 -24.59 0.28 -7.58
C ILE A 26 -25.72 0.93 -8.35
N ARG A 27 -25.58 0.96 -9.67
CA ARG A 27 -26.57 1.51 -10.61
C ARG A 27 -26.76 0.56 -11.78
N LYS A 28 -27.89 0.69 -12.47
CA LYS A 28 -28.19 -0.17 -13.63
C LYS A 28 -27.20 -0.03 -14.77
N ASP A 29 -26.67 1.15 -14.98
CA ASP A 29 -25.71 1.49 -16.05
C ASP A 29 -24.30 0.94 -15.77
N VAL A 30 -23.96 0.58 -14.54
CA VAL A 30 -22.68 -0.07 -14.18
C VAL A 30 -22.45 -1.36 -14.99
N TYR A 31 -23.49 -2.10 -15.32
CA TYR A 31 -23.37 -3.32 -16.12
C TYR A 31 -22.89 -3.06 -17.55
N GLU A 32 -23.34 -1.96 -18.18
CA GLU A 32 -22.89 -1.60 -19.52
C GLU A 32 -21.44 -1.10 -19.49
N GLU A 33 -21.06 -0.34 -18.48
CA GLU A 33 -19.66 0.09 -18.28
C GLU A 33 -18.73 -1.12 -18.10
N ARG A 34 -19.13 -2.10 -17.33
CA ARG A 34 -18.37 -3.35 -17.14
C ARG A 34 -18.11 -4.08 -18.43
N ARG A 35 -19.07 -4.10 -19.33
CA ARG A 35 -18.91 -4.70 -20.65
C ARG A 35 -17.82 -4.00 -21.46
N LEU A 36 -17.63 -2.70 -21.28
CA LEU A 36 -16.64 -1.88 -21.98
C LEU A 36 -15.24 -1.97 -21.34
N ILE A 37 -15.15 -1.96 -20.02
CA ILE A 37 -13.87 -1.93 -19.28
C ILE A 37 -13.47 -3.30 -18.72
N GLY A 38 -14.23 -4.35 -19.01
CA GLY A 38 -13.96 -5.71 -18.55
C GLY A 38 -14.21 -5.88 -17.06
N ARG A 39 -13.36 -6.66 -16.39
CA ARG A 39 -13.44 -6.92 -14.94
C ARG A 39 -12.79 -5.84 -14.07
N ASN A 40 -12.30 -4.78 -14.67
CA ASN A 40 -11.90 -3.59 -13.90
C ASN A 40 -13.18 -2.86 -13.46
N ILE A 41 -13.67 -3.21 -12.28
CA ILE A 41 -14.98 -2.81 -11.77
C ILE A 41 -14.97 -1.45 -11.06
N ARG A 42 -13.91 -0.69 -11.12
CA ARG A 42 -14.01 0.74 -10.91
C ARG A 42 -14.81 1.30 -12.07
N GLY A 43 -16.09 1.52 -11.92
CA GLY A 43 -16.91 2.15 -12.95
C GLY A 43 -16.38 3.56 -13.28
N LEU A 44 -16.80 4.12 -14.42
CA LEU A 44 -16.50 5.51 -14.81
C LEU A 44 -17.00 6.55 -13.78
N HIS A 45 -17.77 6.10 -12.80
CA HIS A 45 -18.37 6.89 -11.74
C HIS A 45 -17.85 6.50 -10.34
N ALA A 46 -16.66 5.93 -10.26
CA ALA A 46 -16.01 5.72 -8.98
C ALA A 46 -15.68 7.07 -8.33
N GLU A 47 -16.14 7.24 -7.10
CA GLU A 47 -15.86 8.41 -6.28
C GLU A 47 -14.72 8.06 -5.32
N GLN A 48 -13.73 8.94 -5.22
CA GLN A 48 -12.55 8.73 -4.39
C GLN A 48 -12.47 9.81 -3.31
N TYR A 49 -12.21 9.39 -2.11
CA TYR A 49 -12.13 10.21 -0.91
C TYR A 49 -10.79 9.95 -0.22
N GLN A 50 -9.95 10.98 -0.16
CA GLN A 50 -8.73 10.94 0.63
C GLN A 50 -9.05 11.30 2.08
N GLY A 51 -8.39 10.67 3.04
CA GLY A 51 -8.54 10.99 4.44
C GLY A 51 -8.05 12.40 4.77
N ASP A 52 -8.91 13.21 5.36
CA ASP A 52 -8.57 14.52 5.88
C ASP A 52 -8.01 14.39 7.30
N LEU A 53 -6.79 14.89 7.55
CA LEU A 53 -6.17 14.83 8.87
C LEU A 53 -6.91 15.74 9.86
N LYS A 54 -7.54 15.13 10.87
CA LYS A 54 -8.30 15.83 11.91
C LYS A 54 -7.54 16.07 13.18
N ASP A 55 -6.71 15.11 13.60
CA ASP A 55 -6.05 15.17 14.90
C ASP A 55 -4.70 14.45 14.86
N VAL A 56 -3.76 14.93 15.67
CA VAL A 56 -2.43 14.35 15.86
C VAL A 56 -2.20 14.15 17.35
N ARG A 57 -2.02 12.91 17.78
CA ARG A 57 -1.84 12.55 19.18
C ARG A 57 -0.49 11.90 19.40
N ILE A 58 0.29 12.42 20.37
CA ILE A 58 1.49 11.76 20.84
C ILE A 58 1.04 10.69 21.84
N LEU A 59 1.17 9.42 21.48
CA LEU A 59 0.78 8.29 22.33
C LEU A 59 1.90 7.90 23.29
N ASP A 60 3.15 8.02 22.84
CA ASP A 60 4.35 7.72 23.64
C ASP A 60 5.55 8.52 23.14
N HIS A 61 6.41 8.93 24.06
CA HIS A 61 7.66 9.62 23.74
C HIS A 61 8.75 9.20 24.73
N GLY A 62 9.54 8.22 24.33
CA GLY A 62 10.57 7.61 25.16
C GLY A 62 11.98 7.64 24.53
N PRO A 63 12.98 7.13 25.24
CA PRO A 63 14.35 7.11 24.75
C PRO A 63 14.58 6.12 23.60
N VAL A 64 13.68 5.17 23.39
CA VAL A 64 13.79 4.13 22.35
C VAL A 64 13.01 4.49 21.10
N PHE A 65 11.77 4.95 21.26
CA PHE A 65 10.88 5.32 20.17
C PHE A 65 9.94 6.47 20.55
N THR A 66 9.35 7.06 19.53
CA THR A 66 8.19 7.95 19.63
C THR A 66 7.03 7.33 18.88
N LYS A 67 5.82 7.35 19.45
CA LYS A 67 4.59 6.83 18.87
C LYS A 67 3.57 7.95 18.72
N VAL A 68 3.09 8.15 17.51
CA VAL A 68 2.14 9.21 17.14
C VAL A 68 0.95 8.58 16.44
N GLU A 69 -0.25 9.03 16.75
CA GLU A 69 -1.47 8.68 16.03
C GLU A 69 -1.92 9.87 15.17
N LEU A 70 -2.18 9.61 13.89
CA LEU A 70 -2.81 10.51 12.95
C LEU A 70 -4.25 10.05 12.77
N VAL A 71 -5.23 10.85 13.18
CA VAL A 71 -6.66 10.56 13.04
C VAL A 71 -7.19 11.25 11.81
N PHE A 72 -7.86 10.49 10.95
CA PHE A 72 -8.43 10.97 9.68
C PHE A 72 -9.96 10.97 9.71
N ASP A 73 -10.54 11.95 9.05
CA ASP A 73 -11.90 11.87 8.54
C ASP A 73 -11.85 11.21 7.17
N LEU A 74 -12.45 10.04 7.05
CA LEU A 74 -12.48 9.27 5.82
C LEU A 74 -13.91 8.82 5.55
N GLU A 75 -14.42 9.15 4.37
CA GLU A 75 -15.74 8.70 3.93
C GLU A 75 -15.88 7.18 4.07
N GLY A 76 -17.08 6.71 4.37
CA GLY A 76 -17.35 5.28 4.55
C GLY A 76 -16.79 4.67 5.84
N THR A 77 -16.33 5.48 6.81
CA THR A 77 -15.78 4.98 8.07
C THR A 77 -16.37 5.69 9.30
N TYR A 78 -16.45 4.96 10.43
CA TYR A 78 -16.69 5.56 11.75
C TYR A 78 -15.39 6.05 12.38
N TYR A 79 -14.28 5.43 12.01
CA TYR A 79 -12.96 5.75 12.53
C TYR A 79 -11.88 5.32 11.56
N SER A 80 -10.89 6.18 11.38
CA SER A 80 -9.72 5.91 10.56
C SER A 80 -8.50 6.56 11.20
N SER A 81 -7.46 5.79 11.52
CA SER A 81 -6.21 6.35 12.05
C SER A 81 -4.99 5.58 11.60
N VAL A 82 -3.86 6.27 11.52
CA VAL A 82 -2.54 5.67 11.30
C VAL A 82 -1.68 5.92 12.52
N ILE A 83 -1.24 4.87 13.17
CA ILE A 83 -0.26 4.94 14.25
C ILE A 83 1.13 4.76 13.66
N ILE A 84 2.01 5.72 13.91
CA ILE A 84 3.39 5.75 13.45
C ILE A 84 4.31 5.56 14.64
N LYS A 85 5.16 4.53 14.61
CA LYS A 85 6.19 4.29 15.62
C LYS A 85 7.57 4.48 14.99
N MET A 86 8.26 5.51 15.41
CA MET A 86 9.59 5.91 14.92
C MET A 86 10.65 5.58 15.96
N TYR A 87 11.66 4.81 15.57
CA TYR A 87 12.77 4.44 16.44
C TYR A 87 13.86 5.52 16.45
N ASN A 88 14.35 5.87 17.63
CA ASN A 88 15.34 6.95 17.78
C ASN A 88 16.72 6.60 17.20
N LYS A 89 17.08 5.32 17.19
CA LYS A 89 18.42 4.86 16.78
C LYS A 89 18.41 3.91 15.56
N LEU A 90 17.25 3.40 15.17
CA LEU A 90 17.11 2.51 14.02
C LEU A 90 16.52 3.28 12.84
N PRO A 91 16.97 3.01 11.61
CA PRO A 91 16.39 3.59 10.40
C PRO A 91 15.06 2.88 10.01
N LYS A 92 14.21 2.66 11.00
CA LYS A 92 12.99 1.87 10.89
C LYS A 92 11.79 2.64 11.44
N ILE A 93 10.68 2.55 10.73
CA ILE A 93 9.37 3.09 11.11
C ILE A 93 8.35 1.97 10.97
N GLU A 94 7.49 1.82 11.96
CA GLU A 94 6.35 0.90 11.90
C GLU A 94 5.06 1.72 11.79
N PHE A 95 4.12 1.22 11.01
CA PHE A 95 2.80 1.82 10.83
C PHE A 95 1.73 0.78 11.13
N SER A 96 0.70 1.18 11.87
CA SER A 96 -0.54 0.41 12.04
C SER A 96 -1.71 1.27 11.56
N TYR A 97 -2.41 0.83 10.54
CA TYR A 97 -3.64 1.46 10.07
C TYR A 97 -4.84 0.81 10.75
N HIS A 98 -5.62 1.61 11.46
CA HIS A 98 -6.85 1.19 12.12
C HIS A 98 -8.05 1.78 11.37
N ILE A 99 -9.00 0.93 11.02
CA ILE A 99 -10.23 1.32 10.34
C ILE A 99 -11.43 0.66 10.98
N ALA A 100 -12.46 1.46 11.28
CA ALA A 100 -13.81 1.00 11.60
C ALA A 100 -14.74 1.38 10.45
N LYS A 101 -14.93 0.44 9.52
CA LYS A 101 -15.68 0.62 8.28
C LYS A 101 -17.18 0.60 8.55
N THR A 102 -17.94 1.51 7.91
CA THR A 102 -19.40 1.49 7.91
C THR A 102 -19.93 0.37 7.03
N LEU A 103 -21.17 -0.05 7.27
CA LEU A 103 -21.87 -0.98 6.38
C LEU A 103 -22.23 -0.28 5.07
N SER A 104 -21.91 -0.89 3.94
CA SER A 104 -22.37 -0.50 2.61
C SER A 104 -22.55 -1.71 1.72
N GLU A 105 -23.50 -1.63 0.79
CA GLU A 105 -23.75 -2.63 -0.26
C GLU A 105 -23.16 -2.17 -1.61
N ASP A 106 -22.62 -0.96 -1.69
CA ASP A 106 -21.95 -0.45 -2.87
C ASP A 106 -20.61 -1.18 -3.12
N ILE A 107 -20.07 -1.03 -4.31
CA ILE A 107 -18.74 -1.54 -4.65
C ILE A 107 -17.72 -0.60 -4.02
N GLU A 108 -16.93 -1.13 -3.11
CA GLU A 108 -16.00 -0.36 -2.29
C GLU A 108 -14.57 -0.90 -2.37
N SER A 109 -13.63 0.01 -2.20
CA SER A 109 -12.21 -0.32 -1.99
C SER A 109 -11.59 0.64 -0.99
N VAL A 110 -10.62 0.15 -0.23
CA VAL A 110 -9.77 0.98 0.64
C VAL A 110 -8.32 0.77 0.22
N PHE A 111 -7.62 1.86 0.00
CA PHE A 111 -6.21 1.87 -0.41
C PHE A 111 -5.34 2.60 0.60
N MET A 112 -4.12 2.12 0.76
CA MET A 112 -3.05 2.83 1.45
C MET A 112 -1.94 3.14 0.46
N PRO A 113 -1.71 4.41 0.12
CA PRO A 113 -0.61 4.79 -0.75
C PRO A 113 0.74 4.42 -0.13
N LEU A 114 1.53 3.68 -0.89
CA LEU A 114 2.92 3.33 -0.58
C LEU A 114 3.90 4.04 -1.52
N ALA A 115 3.39 4.99 -2.30
CA ALA A 115 4.17 5.75 -3.26
C ALA A 115 5.13 6.70 -2.56
N LEU A 116 6.42 6.44 -2.68
CA LEU A 116 7.48 7.32 -2.20
C LEU A 116 7.82 8.39 -3.24
N ASN A 117 8.14 9.60 -2.80
CA ASN A 117 8.60 10.67 -3.70
C ASN A 117 10.07 10.45 -4.12
N LEU A 118 10.31 9.36 -4.83
CA LEU A 118 11.61 8.93 -5.33
C LEU A 118 11.53 8.70 -6.84
N PRO A 119 11.61 9.76 -7.66
CA PRO A 119 11.35 9.69 -9.11
C PRO A 119 12.32 8.76 -9.85
N ASP A 120 13.52 8.55 -9.31
CA ASP A 120 14.56 7.71 -9.90
C ASP A 120 14.63 6.32 -9.29
N ALA A 121 13.71 5.97 -8.38
CA ALA A 121 13.69 4.65 -7.77
C ALA A 121 13.18 3.59 -8.75
N GLU A 122 13.90 2.48 -8.81
CA GLU A 122 13.41 1.22 -9.34
C GLU A 122 12.62 0.50 -8.24
N VAL A 123 11.42 0.04 -8.57
CA VAL A 123 10.55 -0.68 -7.65
C VAL A 123 10.63 -2.17 -7.94
N SER A 124 10.87 -2.97 -6.91
CA SER A 124 10.74 -4.44 -6.97
C SER A 124 9.72 -4.90 -5.94
N ILE A 125 8.91 -5.88 -6.32
CA ILE A 125 7.97 -6.59 -5.44
C ILE A 125 8.56 -7.95 -5.13
N GLN A 126 8.63 -8.32 -3.86
CA GLN A 126 9.01 -9.65 -3.47
C GLN A 126 7.80 -10.59 -3.52
N ASN A 127 7.91 -11.62 -4.34
CA ASN A 127 6.89 -12.66 -4.47
C ASN A 127 7.55 -14.00 -4.83
N GLY A 128 7.14 -15.09 -4.17
CA GLY A 128 7.67 -16.44 -4.45
C GLY A 128 9.19 -16.57 -4.24
N GLY A 129 9.78 -15.78 -3.34
CA GLY A 129 11.22 -15.79 -3.05
C GLY A 129 12.07 -15.07 -4.09
N VAL A 130 11.49 -14.32 -5.02
CA VAL A 130 12.18 -13.50 -6.01
C VAL A 130 11.72 -12.04 -5.94
N ALA A 131 12.61 -11.13 -6.30
CA ALA A 131 12.27 -9.73 -6.51
C ALA A 131 11.97 -9.50 -7.99
N MET A 132 10.74 -9.10 -8.31
CA MET A 132 10.27 -8.82 -9.65
C MET A 132 10.04 -7.31 -9.81
N ARG A 133 10.47 -6.75 -10.93
CA ARG A 133 10.19 -5.35 -11.28
C ARG A 133 8.88 -5.27 -12.08
N PRO A 134 7.81 -4.73 -11.48
CA PRO A 134 6.53 -4.59 -12.15
C PRO A 134 6.64 -3.85 -13.48
N GLY A 135 5.99 -4.36 -14.52
CA GLY A 135 6.00 -3.77 -15.85
C GLY A 135 7.30 -3.99 -16.64
N ILE A 136 8.33 -4.62 -16.06
CA ILE A 136 9.63 -4.91 -16.71
C ILE A 136 9.88 -6.40 -16.78
N ASP A 137 9.89 -7.10 -15.64
CA ASP A 137 10.24 -8.53 -15.55
C ASP A 137 9.02 -9.45 -15.74
N GLN A 138 8.08 -9.04 -16.58
CA GLN A 138 6.84 -9.76 -16.83
C GLN A 138 6.77 -10.24 -18.27
N LEU A 139 6.00 -11.30 -18.51
CA LEU A 139 5.67 -11.69 -19.88
C LEU A 139 4.82 -10.61 -20.56
N PRO A 140 5.15 -10.19 -21.78
CA PRO A 140 4.32 -9.26 -22.54
C PRO A 140 2.86 -9.73 -22.63
N GLY A 141 1.93 -8.81 -22.50
CA GLY A 141 0.49 -9.10 -22.54
C GLY A 141 -0.10 -9.55 -21.20
N THR A 142 0.69 -9.64 -20.12
CA THR A 142 0.16 -9.89 -18.76
C THR A 142 -0.32 -8.61 -18.11
N ASN A 143 -1.19 -8.73 -17.08
CA ASN A 143 -1.65 -7.62 -16.28
C ASN A 143 -0.48 -6.95 -15.53
N MET A 144 -0.43 -5.63 -15.54
CA MET A 144 0.60 -4.88 -14.82
C MET A 144 0.04 -3.86 -13.80
N GLU A 145 -1.17 -4.10 -13.31
CA GLU A 145 -1.81 -3.21 -12.33
C GLU A 145 -1.98 -3.86 -10.95
N TYR A 146 -2.19 -5.18 -10.94
CA TYR A 146 -2.49 -5.92 -9.72
C TYR A 146 -1.38 -6.94 -9.46
N TYR A 147 -0.81 -6.87 -8.25
CA TYR A 147 0.31 -7.71 -7.84
C TYR A 147 0.06 -8.28 -6.45
N LEU A 148 0.71 -9.39 -6.15
CA LEU A 148 0.83 -9.90 -4.80
C LEU A 148 2.25 -9.71 -4.31
N ALA A 149 2.42 -9.24 -3.09
CA ALA A 149 3.68 -9.21 -2.38
C ALA A 149 3.61 -10.19 -1.21
N ASP A 150 4.59 -11.08 -1.09
CA ASP A 150 4.68 -11.98 0.06
C ASP A 150 5.14 -11.21 1.30
N GLU A 151 6.20 -10.41 1.17
CA GLU A 151 6.82 -9.71 2.29
C GLU A 151 6.86 -8.19 2.08
N GLY A 152 6.84 -7.71 0.83
CA GLY A 152 6.78 -6.28 0.58
C GLY A 152 7.46 -5.79 -0.70
N LEU A 153 7.91 -4.55 -0.63
CA LEU A 153 8.44 -3.75 -1.72
C LEU A 153 9.86 -3.29 -1.44
N ILE A 154 10.66 -3.18 -2.49
CA ILE A 154 12.01 -2.62 -2.46
C ILE A 154 12.04 -1.41 -3.42
N TYR A 155 12.24 -0.23 -2.88
CA TYR A 155 12.51 1.00 -3.65
C TYR A 155 14.00 1.23 -3.65
N ARG A 156 14.64 1.16 -4.80
CA ARG A 156 16.08 1.31 -4.93
C ARG A 156 16.43 2.50 -5.79
N THR A 157 17.18 3.44 -5.22
CA THR A 157 17.85 4.53 -5.94
C THR A 157 19.35 4.21 -6.06
N LYS A 158 20.11 5.14 -6.64
CA LYS A 158 21.57 5.03 -6.72
C LYS A 158 22.25 4.99 -5.34
N ASP A 159 21.68 5.71 -4.37
CA ASP A 159 22.33 5.97 -3.07
C ASP A 159 21.61 5.31 -1.88
N GLN A 160 20.35 4.91 -2.06
CA GLN A 160 19.51 4.39 -0.98
C GLN A 160 18.62 3.24 -1.45
N THR A 161 18.31 2.36 -0.51
CA THR A 161 17.29 1.33 -0.65
C THR A 161 16.27 1.51 0.47
N ILE A 162 14.99 1.64 0.12
CA ILE A 162 13.91 1.74 1.08
C ILE A 162 13.05 0.48 0.95
N LEU A 163 12.87 -0.20 2.07
CA LEU A 163 12.07 -1.41 2.17
C LEU A 163 10.72 -1.04 2.77
N VAL A 164 9.64 -1.58 2.20
CA VAL A 164 8.28 -1.44 2.72
C VAL A 164 7.69 -2.83 2.90
N ASN A 165 7.61 -3.30 4.14
CA ASN A 165 6.91 -4.53 4.47
C ASN A 165 5.38 -4.30 4.48
N THR A 166 4.64 -5.27 3.95
CA THR A 166 3.17 -5.31 3.91
C THR A 166 2.67 -6.53 4.67
N PHE A 167 2.79 -6.51 6.01
CA PHE A 167 2.60 -7.70 6.87
C PHE A 167 1.22 -8.35 6.73
N ASP A 168 0.17 -7.54 6.57
CA ASP A 168 -1.22 -8.00 6.60
C ASP A 168 -1.95 -7.78 5.25
N THR A 169 -1.28 -7.20 4.25
CA THR A 169 -1.91 -6.74 3.01
C THR A 169 -1.10 -7.13 1.78
N PRO A 170 -1.23 -8.37 1.29
CA PRO A 170 -0.43 -8.85 0.17
C PRO A 170 -0.84 -8.25 -1.17
N LEU A 171 -2.08 -7.75 -1.32
CA LEU A 171 -2.59 -7.23 -2.58
C LEU A 171 -2.13 -5.80 -2.80
N LEU A 172 -1.51 -5.57 -3.96
CA LEU A 172 -1.04 -4.26 -4.40
C LEU A 172 -1.75 -3.84 -5.68
N TYR A 173 -2.03 -2.55 -5.78
CA TYR A 173 -2.43 -1.89 -7.01
C TYR A 173 -1.33 -0.93 -7.45
N MET A 174 -1.03 -0.90 -8.74
CA MET A 174 0.01 -0.05 -9.30
C MET A 174 -0.50 0.69 -10.52
N GLY A 175 -0.62 2.00 -10.43
CA GLY A 175 -1.13 2.83 -11.52
C GLY A 175 -1.84 4.09 -11.04
N ALA A 176 -2.48 4.81 -11.97
CA ALA A 176 -3.37 5.90 -11.64
C ALA A 176 -4.68 5.36 -11.04
N MET A 177 -5.23 6.06 -10.07
CA MET A 177 -6.52 5.73 -9.46
C MET A 177 -7.69 6.12 -10.39
N GLU A 178 -7.70 5.55 -11.60
CA GLU A 178 -8.65 5.86 -12.66
C GLU A 178 -9.27 4.57 -13.20
N SER A 179 -10.51 4.66 -13.70
CA SER A 179 -11.17 3.55 -14.39
C SER A 179 -10.74 3.50 -15.84
N HIS A 180 -10.17 2.39 -16.25
CA HIS A 180 -9.73 2.12 -17.61
C HIS A 180 -9.66 0.61 -17.86
N PRO A 181 -9.59 0.15 -19.10
CA PRO A 181 -9.28 -1.24 -19.40
C PRO A 181 -7.96 -1.66 -18.77
N ILE A 182 -7.86 -2.92 -18.33
CA ILE A 182 -6.63 -3.47 -17.73
C ILE A 182 -5.44 -3.20 -18.66
N LEU A 183 -4.39 -2.59 -18.12
CA LEU A 183 -3.15 -2.35 -18.84
C LEU A 183 -2.34 -3.64 -18.97
N LEU A 184 -1.85 -3.89 -20.16
CA LEU A 184 -1.04 -5.06 -20.45
C LEU A 184 0.44 -4.68 -20.54
N CYS A 185 1.27 -5.53 -20.00
CA CYS A 185 2.72 -5.33 -19.96
C CYS A 185 3.33 -5.32 -21.36
N ASP A 186 4.16 -4.33 -21.63
CA ASP A 186 4.99 -4.19 -22.83
C ASP A 186 6.49 -4.03 -22.50
N ASN A 187 6.87 -4.29 -21.26
CA ASN A 187 8.25 -4.29 -20.75
C ASN A 187 8.99 -2.96 -20.92
N ARG A 188 8.28 -1.84 -20.78
CA ARG A 188 8.89 -0.50 -20.77
C ARG A 188 9.29 -0.07 -19.37
N GLU A 189 10.45 0.56 -19.24
CA GLU A 189 10.98 0.99 -17.94
C GLU A 189 10.08 2.01 -17.21
N GLU A 190 9.41 2.89 -17.96
CA GLU A 190 8.49 3.87 -17.40
C GLU A 190 7.30 3.22 -16.67
N ASN A 191 6.96 1.98 -16.99
CA ASN A 191 5.88 1.26 -16.33
C ASN A 191 6.19 1.01 -14.85
N ASN A 192 7.46 0.92 -14.49
CA ASN A 192 7.90 0.70 -13.10
C ASN A 192 7.81 1.95 -12.23
N LYS A 193 7.57 3.12 -12.80
CA LYS A 193 7.48 4.40 -12.08
C LYS A 193 6.06 4.78 -11.65
N ARG A 194 5.10 3.90 -11.85
CA ARG A 194 3.71 4.15 -11.47
C ARG A 194 3.56 4.11 -9.95
N PRO A 195 2.66 4.92 -9.36
CA PRO A 195 2.42 4.89 -7.93
C PRO A 195 1.92 3.52 -7.47
N VAL A 196 2.32 3.12 -6.27
CA VAL A 196 1.96 1.84 -5.65
C VAL A 196 1.02 2.11 -4.48
N TYR A 197 -0.03 1.30 -4.40
CA TYR A 197 -1.01 1.33 -3.31
C TYR A 197 -1.16 -0.09 -2.75
N SER A 198 -1.18 -0.22 -1.43
CA SER A 198 -1.72 -1.42 -0.80
C SER A 198 -3.24 -1.39 -0.95
N TRP A 199 -3.82 -2.40 -1.58
CA TRP A 199 -5.26 -2.55 -1.72
C TRP A 199 -5.80 -3.36 -0.53
N ILE A 200 -6.14 -2.64 0.52
CA ILE A 200 -6.41 -3.19 1.86
C ILE A 200 -7.71 -3.97 1.90
N MET A 201 -8.76 -3.39 1.36
CA MET A 201 -10.11 -3.95 1.35
C MET A 201 -10.75 -3.77 -0.01
N ASN A 202 -11.51 -4.76 -0.47
CA ASN A 202 -12.35 -4.64 -1.65
C ASN A 202 -13.48 -5.66 -1.62
N ASN A 203 -14.62 -5.30 -2.20
CA ASN A 203 -15.72 -6.20 -2.47
C ASN A 203 -16.07 -6.24 -3.97
N THR A 204 -15.07 -5.99 -4.82
CA THR A 204 -15.24 -5.84 -6.27
C THR A 204 -15.52 -7.14 -7.02
N TRP A 205 -15.60 -8.26 -6.33
CA TRP A 205 -15.81 -9.58 -6.91
C TRP A 205 -17.30 -9.95 -6.97
N GLU A 206 -17.80 -10.22 -8.16
CA GLU A 206 -19.16 -10.71 -8.36
C GLU A 206 -19.26 -12.22 -8.15
N THR A 207 -18.97 -12.67 -6.94
CA THR A 207 -19.00 -14.10 -6.59
C THR A 207 -19.68 -14.31 -5.23
N ASN A 208 -19.60 -15.52 -4.69
CA ASN A 208 -20.25 -15.93 -3.44
C ASN A 208 -19.61 -15.35 -2.18
N PHE A 209 -18.86 -14.26 -2.27
CA PHE A 209 -18.26 -13.60 -1.12
C PHE A 209 -19.25 -12.64 -0.45
N LYS A 210 -19.06 -12.45 0.84
CA LYS A 210 -19.74 -11.39 1.58
C LYS A 210 -19.36 -10.04 0.99
N MET A 211 -20.33 -9.23 0.58
CA MET A 211 -20.09 -7.89 0.03
C MET A 211 -19.75 -6.88 1.11
N ASP A 212 -20.22 -7.08 2.33
CA ASP A 212 -20.03 -6.17 3.43
C ASP A 212 -18.60 -6.22 3.97
N LEU A 213 -17.93 -5.06 3.97
CA LEU A 213 -16.59 -4.84 4.52
C LEU A 213 -16.63 -4.16 5.90
N SER A 214 -17.81 -4.03 6.53
CA SER A 214 -17.97 -3.32 7.79
C SER A 214 -17.24 -4.00 8.95
N GLY A 215 -16.95 -3.20 9.96
CA GLY A 215 -16.30 -3.62 11.19
C GLY A 215 -14.92 -3.03 11.39
N PHE A 216 -14.27 -3.43 12.47
CA PHE A 216 -12.92 -2.99 12.81
C PHE A 216 -11.87 -3.92 12.21
N SER A 217 -10.82 -3.31 11.67
CA SER A 217 -9.64 -4.03 11.18
C SER A 217 -8.37 -3.21 11.45
N GLU A 218 -7.25 -3.92 11.58
CA GLU A 218 -5.90 -3.36 11.71
C GLU A 218 -5.00 -3.95 10.62
N PHE A 219 -4.17 -3.09 10.03
CA PHE A 219 -3.20 -3.47 8.99
C PHE A 219 -1.85 -2.86 9.30
N ARG A 220 -0.81 -3.69 9.31
CA ARG A 220 0.54 -3.30 9.74
C ARG A 220 1.50 -3.24 8.56
N TYR A 221 2.43 -2.29 8.66
CA TYR A 221 3.49 -2.06 7.68
C TYR A 221 4.79 -1.71 8.39
N GLY A 222 5.90 -2.01 7.73
CA GLY A 222 7.23 -1.59 8.16
C GLY A 222 7.93 -0.80 7.05
N VAL A 223 8.67 0.23 7.42
CA VAL A 223 9.56 0.95 6.50
C VAL A 223 10.95 0.95 7.09
N GLU A 224 11.94 0.51 6.31
CA GLU A 224 13.34 0.51 6.70
C GLU A 224 14.18 1.17 5.60
N ILE A 225 15.11 2.03 6.01
CA ILE A 225 16.06 2.67 5.10
C ILE A 225 17.41 1.98 5.22
N VAL A 226 17.95 1.51 4.09
CA VAL A 226 19.23 0.82 3.99
C VAL A 226 20.17 1.62 3.09
N ASP A 227 21.33 1.97 3.60
CA ASP A 227 22.34 2.69 2.82
C ASP A 227 22.95 1.72 1.77
N ASN A 228 22.88 2.07 0.49
CA ASN A 228 23.46 1.30 -0.63
C ASN A 228 23.14 -0.20 -0.68
N GLY A 229 21.99 -0.62 -0.14
CA GLY A 229 21.59 -2.03 -0.13
C GLY A 229 21.38 -2.61 -1.53
N SER A 230 21.79 -3.87 -1.71
CA SER A 230 21.44 -4.63 -2.91
C SER A 230 19.99 -5.13 -2.84
N VAL A 231 19.39 -5.49 -3.99
CA VAL A 231 18.04 -6.11 -4.01
C VAL A 231 18.02 -7.40 -3.19
N LYS A 232 19.11 -8.20 -3.25
CA LYS A 232 19.22 -9.45 -2.45
C LYS A 232 19.19 -9.14 -0.94
N GLU A 233 19.97 -8.18 -0.49
CA GLU A 233 19.96 -7.74 0.92
C GLU A 233 18.59 -7.19 1.32
N GLY A 234 17.94 -6.45 0.43
CA GLY A 234 16.58 -5.97 0.65
C GLY A 234 15.58 -7.10 0.86
N MET A 235 15.65 -8.17 0.06
CA MET A 235 14.81 -9.35 0.23
C MET A 235 15.06 -10.06 1.58
N GLU A 236 16.33 -10.26 1.95
CA GLU A 236 16.70 -10.86 3.23
C GLU A 236 16.14 -10.07 4.40
N ARG A 237 16.26 -8.73 4.37
CA ARG A 237 15.73 -7.84 5.41
C ARG A 237 14.20 -7.79 5.46
N LEU A 238 13.51 -7.79 4.33
CA LEU A 238 12.04 -7.90 4.29
C LEU A 238 11.59 -9.19 4.98
N SER A 239 12.24 -10.31 4.68
CA SER A 239 11.98 -11.60 5.30
C SER A 239 12.27 -11.61 6.81
N ASP A 240 13.39 -11.02 7.23
CA ASP A 240 13.74 -10.92 8.65
C ASP A 240 12.77 -10.03 9.43
N ASN A 241 12.32 -8.94 8.81
CA ASN A 241 11.32 -8.06 9.40
C ASN A 241 9.95 -8.75 9.57
N ASP A 242 9.56 -9.60 8.61
CA ASP A 242 8.31 -10.35 8.66
C ASP A 242 8.35 -11.45 9.75
N LYS A 243 9.44 -12.19 9.85
CA LYS A 243 9.63 -13.24 10.87
C LYS A 243 9.71 -12.68 12.29
N GLY A 244 10.16 -11.44 12.45
CA GLY A 244 10.36 -10.82 13.75
C GLY A 244 11.45 -11.50 14.59
N VAL A 245 11.36 -11.36 15.93
CA VAL A 245 12.33 -11.96 16.86
C VAL A 245 11.84 -13.32 17.30
N VAL A 246 12.60 -14.36 16.97
CA VAL A 246 12.35 -15.73 17.45
C VAL A 246 13.24 -15.99 18.67
N THR A 247 12.61 -16.30 19.81
CA THR A 247 13.33 -16.65 21.04
C THR A 247 13.26 -18.15 21.30
N PHE A 248 14.40 -18.76 21.62
CA PHE A 248 14.49 -20.17 22.04
C PHE A 248 14.89 -20.21 23.50
N ILE A 249 14.23 -21.08 24.29
CA ILE A 249 14.67 -21.44 25.63
C ILE A 249 15.54 -22.68 25.45
N CYS A 250 16.86 -22.52 25.64
CA CYS A 250 17.77 -23.65 25.74
C CYS A 250 17.66 -24.21 27.15
N GLY A 251 17.08 -25.42 27.27
CA GLY A 251 17.01 -26.16 28.52
C GLY A 251 18.35 -26.83 28.86
#